data_9cb99fa76e0758868b6da627a3fb63e9
#
_entry.id   9cb99fa76e0758868b6da627a3fb63e9
#
_cell.length_a   1.000
_cell.length_b   1.000
_cell.length_c   1.000
_cell.angle_alpha   90.00
_cell.angle_beta   90.00
_cell.angle_gamma   90.00
#
_symmetry.space_group_name_H-M   'P 1'
#
loop_
_entity.id
_entity.type
_entity.pdbx_description
1 polymer ?
#
loop_
_entity_poly.entity_id
_entity_poly.type
_entity_poly.pdbx_seq_one_letter_code
_entity_poly.pdbx_strand_id
1 'polypeptide(L)'
;MLFRTLRKVYASETGENSLTTSRNLNLNKEKNMKKKMMTLLLAMAATLGAHAQFEAGKVYAGASLTGLNLSYSGSSDLNLGMQAKLGYLPVDNAMLLVDVDVQASASKLVPNRFMIGGGGRYYIIQNGLYLGANAKFVHTKNYNDFMPGVELGYAFFISETVTIEPALYYDQSLKNHSDYSTVGLKVAIGVYL
;
A
#
# COMPACT_ATOMS: atom_id res chain seq x y z
N MET A 1 -45.22 46.60 1.67
CA MET A 1 -44.00 46.18 2.39
C MET A 1 -44.02 44.69 2.80
N LEU A 2 -45.17 44.13 3.15
CA LEU A 2 -45.32 42.73 3.59
C LEU A 2 -44.98 41.66 2.55
N PHE A 3 -45.29 41.88 1.26
CA PHE A 3 -45.03 40.92 0.17
C PHE A 3 -43.54 40.71 -0.17
N ARG A 4 -42.67 41.66 0.11
CA ARG A 4 -41.22 41.54 -0.10
C ARG A 4 -40.56 40.71 0.98
N THR A 5 -41.09 40.69 2.19
CA THR A 5 -40.56 39.94 3.32
C THR A 5 -40.91 38.46 3.18
N LEU A 6 -42.17 38.14 2.79
CA LEU A 6 -42.59 36.77 2.56
C LEU A 6 -41.83 36.07 1.43
N ARG A 7 -41.47 36.78 0.36
CA ARG A 7 -40.71 36.24 -0.74
C ARG A 7 -39.25 35.90 -0.36
N LYS A 8 -38.66 36.66 0.58
CA LYS A 8 -37.31 36.36 1.09
C LYS A 8 -37.29 35.15 2.02
N VAL A 9 -38.32 34.99 2.86
CA VAL A 9 -38.44 33.83 3.75
C VAL A 9 -38.64 32.54 2.94
N TYR A 10 -39.49 32.55 1.93
CA TYR A 10 -39.77 31.39 1.08
C TYR A 10 -38.53 30.98 0.24
N ALA A 11 -37.74 31.93 -0.24
CA ALA A 11 -36.51 31.66 -1.00
C ALA A 11 -35.39 31.14 -0.08
N SER A 12 -35.38 31.52 1.21
CA SER A 12 -34.40 31.02 2.18
C SER A 12 -34.71 29.58 2.57
N GLU A 13 -35.95 29.21 2.85
CA GLU A 13 -36.34 27.85 3.22
C GLU A 13 -36.15 26.82 2.07
N THR A 14 -36.48 27.22 0.83
CA THR A 14 -36.26 26.34 -0.34
C THR A 14 -34.79 26.13 -0.66
N GLY A 15 -33.93 27.15 -0.45
CA GLY A 15 -32.48 27.04 -0.65
C GLY A 15 -31.80 26.14 0.38
N GLU A 16 -32.17 26.26 1.63
CA GLU A 16 -31.62 25.48 2.75
C GLU A 16 -32.02 23.99 2.67
N ASN A 17 -33.27 23.72 2.31
CA ASN A 17 -33.77 22.37 2.09
C ASN A 17 -33.12 21.68 0.89
N SER A 18 -32.82 22.39 -0.17
CA SER A 18 -32.15 21.81 -1.35
C SER A 18 -30.67 21.46 -1.07
N LEU A 19 -29.97 22.30 -0.28
CA LEU A 19 -28.58 22.07 0.11
C LEU A 19 -28.46 20.91 1.12
N THR A 20 -29.37 20.81 2.07
CA THR A 20 -29.37 19.70 3.03
C THR A 20 -29.73 18.37 2.36
N THR A 21 -30.68 18.37 1.42
CA THR A 21 -31.04 17.18 0.64
C THR A 21 -29.86 16.71 -0.24
N SER A 22 -29.18 17.62 -0.92
CA SER A 22 -28.01 17.31 -1.75
C SER A 22 -26.84 16.78 -0.91
N ARG A 23 -26.63 17.34 0.28
CA ARG A 23 -25.59 16.89 1.21
C ARG A 23 -25.87 15.49 1.76
N ASN A 24 -27.12 15.21 2.09
CA ASN A 24 -27.55 13.89 2.56
C ASN A 24 -27.47 12.82 1.47
N LEU A 25 -27.78 13.15 0.22
CA LEU A 25 -27.60 12.26 -0.94
C LEU A 25 -26.13 11.92 -1.16
N ASN A 26 -25.23 12.88 -1.06
CA ASN A 26 -23.80 12.65 -1.20
C ASN A 26 -23.23 11.79 -0.06
N LEU A 27 -23.61 12.05 1.18
CA LEU A 27 -23.21 11.24 2.33
C LEU A 27 -23.69 9.78 2.23
N ASN A 28 -24.92 9.58 1.75
CA ASN A 28 -25.46 8.23 1.52
C ASN A 28 -24.76 7.51 0.36
N LYS A 29 -24.38 8.23 -0.69
CA LYS A 29 -23.62 7.69 -1.82
C LYS A 29 -22.21 7.26 -1.38
N GLU A 30 -21.53 8.08 -0.57
CA GLU A 30 -20.22 7.72 0.01
C GLU A 30 -20.31 6.50 0.95
N LYS A 31 -21.28 6.47 1.84
CA LYS A 31 -21.51 5.32 2.74
C LYS A 31 -21.78 4.03 1.97
N ASN A 32 -22.58 4.10 0.90
CA ASN A 32 -22.88 2.96 0.06
C ASN A 32 -21.66 2.51 -0.76
N MET A 33 -20.83 3.43 -1.21
CA MET A 33 -19.59 3.12 -1.91
C MET A 33 -18.58 2.43 -0.99
N LYS A 34 -18.40 2.94 0.23
CA LYS A 34 -17.53 2.33 1.26
C LYS A 34 -18.03 0.93 1.64
N LYS A 35 -19.36 0.75 1.81
CA LYS A 35 -19.95 -0.58 2.06
C LYS A 35 -19.70 -1.55 0.89
N LYS A 36 -19.92 -1.12 -0.34
CA LYS A 36 -19.67 -1.95 -1.53
C LYS A 36 -18.20 -2.34 -1.69
N MET A 37 -17.27 -1.41 -1.43
CA MET A 37 -15.83 -1.71 -1.42
C MET A 37 -15.48 -2.72 -0.32
N MET A 38 -16.02 -2.54 0.87
CA MET A 38 -15.77 -3.45 1.99
C MET A 38 -16.36 -4.84 1.76
N THR A 39 -17.55 -4.92 1.16
CA THR A 39 -18.18 -6.20 0.76
C THR A 39 -17.39 -6.88 -0.36
N LEU A 40 -16.88 -6.11 -1.32
CA LEU A 40 -16.03 -6.64 -2.40
C LEU A 40 -14.71 -7.20 -1.85
N LEU A 41 -14.06 -6.47 -0.94
CA LEU A 41 -12.86 -6.94 -0.25
C LEU A 41 -13.12 -8.20 0.58
N LEU A 42 -14.25 -8.25 1.29
CA LEU A 42 -14.63 -9.43 2.07
C LEU A 42 -14.98 -10.64 1.19
N ALA A 43 -15.66 -10.41 0.06
CA ALA A 43 -15.97 -11.45 -0.91
C ALA A 43 -14.71 -12.00 -1.60
N MET A 44 -13.75 -11.14 -1.94
CA MET A 44 -12.46 -11.56 -2.47
C MET A 44 -11.66 -12.38 -1.45
N ALA A 45 -11.74 -12.07 -0.17
CA ALA A 45 -11.11 -12.84 0.89
C ALA A 45 -11.75 -14.21 1.14
N ALA A 46 -13.05 -14.36 0.84
CA ALA A 46 -13.80 -15.59 1.07
C ALA A 46 -13.74 -16.65 -0.06
N THR A 47 -13.32 -16.25 -1.26
CA THR A 47 -13.30 -17.12 -2.45
C THR A 47 -12.03 -17.96 -2.63
N LEU A 48 -11.02 -17.73 -1.78
CA LEU A 48 -9.76 -18.45 -1.86
C LEU A 48 -9.88 -19.72 -1.01
N GLY A 49 -10.13 -20.85 -1.67
CA GLY A 49 -10.10 -22.17 -1.06
C GLY A 49 -8.80 -22.37 -0.29
N ALA A 50 -8.90 -22.99 0.88
CA ALA A 50 -7.78 -23.31 1.75
C ALA A 50 -6.88 -24.38 1.09
N HIS A 51 -6.08 -24.00 0.12
CA HIS A 51 -4.92 -24.76 -0.28
C HIS A 51 -3.75 -24.29 0.59
N ALA A 52 -2.92 -25.22 1.04
CA ALA A 52 -1.70 -24.93 1.78
C ALA A 52 -0.71 -24.15 0.87
N GLN A 53 -0.90 -22.84 0.81
CA GLN A 53 -0.24 -21.96 -0.17
C GLN A 53 1.14 -21.53 0.30
N PHE A 54 1.37 -21.48 1.64
CA PHE A 54 2.60 -21.01 2.25
C PHE A 54 3.29 -22.14 3.03
N GLU A 55 3.54 -23.26 2.32
CA GLU A 55 4.21 -24.43 2.88
C GLU A 55 5.73 -24.28 2.87
N ALA A 56 6.36 -24.97 3.83
CA ALA A 56 7.80 -25.11 3.88
C ALA A 56 8.37 -25.71 2.58
N GLY A 57 9.55 -25.23 2.18
CA GLY A 57 10.24 -25.67 0.98
C GLY A 57 9.94 -24.85 -0.27
N LYS A 58 8.89 -24.04 -0.29
CA LYS A 58 8.58 -23.19 -1.44
C LYS A 58 9.58 -22.06 -1.61
N VAL A 59 9.87 -21.75 -2.87
CA VAL A 59 10.69 -20.61 -3.30
C VAL A 59 9.76 -19.52 -3.83
N TYR A 60 10.05 -18.27 -3.49
CA TYR A 60 9.32 -17.10 -3.92
C TYR A 60 10.20 -16.22 -4.81
N ALA A 61 9.64 -15.76 -5.92
CA ALA A 61 10.22 -14.70 -6.73
C ALA A 61 9.17 -13.60 -6.93
N GLY A 62 9.50 -12.37 -6.62
CA GLY A 62 8.57 -11.25 -6.73
C GLY A 62 9.20 -10.02 -7.36
N ALA A 63 8.37 -9.26 -8.06
CA ALA A 63 8.71 -7.95 -8.57
C ALA A 63 7.62 -6.95 -8.17
N SER A 64 8.00 -5.77 -7.72
CA SER A 64 7.07 -4.71 -7.38
C SER A 64 7.43 -3.39 -8.03
N LEU A 65 6.40 -2.63 -8.37
CA LEU A 65 6.52 -1.22 -8.66
C LEU A 65 6.31 -0.48 -7.35
N THR A 66 7.37 0.16 -6.87
CA THR A 66 7.36 1.06 -5.74
C THR A 66 7.35 2.48 -6.30
N GLY A 67 6.34 3.26 -6.02
CA GLY A 67 6.28 4.61 -6.61
C GLY A 67 4.88 5.19 -6.66
N LEU A 68 3.87 4.38 -6.34
CA LEU A 68 2.59 4.91 -5.89
C LEU A 68 2.78 5.46 -4.46
N ASN A 69 3.84 6.25 -4.28
CA ASN A 69 4.13 6.90 -3.02
C ASN A 69 3.08 7.97 -2.76
N LEU A 70 2.09 7.64 -1.97
CA LEU A 70 1.50 8.59 -1.06
C LEU A 70 2.55 8.82 0.06
N SER A 71 3.76 9.26 -0.31
CA SER A 71 4.76 9.64 0.68
C SER A 71 4.38 11.02 1.20
N TYR A 72 4.01 11.08 2.44
CA TYR A 72 3.98 12.31 3.20
C TYR A 72 5.42 12.68 3.57
N SER A 73 6.14 13.20 2.62
CA SER A 73 7.40 13.91 2.76
C SER A 73 7.19 15.25 2.08
N GLY A 74 7.61 16.34 2.71
CA GLY A 74 7.32 17.71 2.27
C GLY A 74 7.87 18.13 0.89
N SER A 75 8.35 17.20 0.07
CA SER A 75 8.70 17.38 -1.34
C SER A 75 7.99 16.32 -2.18
N SER A 76 6.94 16.73 -2.86
CA SER A 76 6.07 15.88 -3.67
C SER A 76 6.63 15.69 -5.08
N ASP A 77 7.76 14.99 -5.21
CA ASP A 77 8.25 14.53 -6.51
C ASP A 77 7.86 13.06 -6.73
N LEU A 78 7.31 12.76 -7.89
CA LEU A 78 7.01 11.40 -8.32
C LEU A 78 8.31 10.60 -8.45
N ASN A 79 8.52 9.69 -7.51
CA ASN A 79 9.62 8.74 -7.53
C ASN A 79 9.10 7.39 -7.97
N LEU A 80 9.54 6.89 -9.12
CA LEU A 80 9.26 5.54 -9.59
C LEU A 80 10.39 4.63 -9.14
N GLY A 81 10.06 3.55 -8.44
CA GLY A 81 10.99 2.51 -8.03
C GLY A 81 10.57 1.15 -8.55
N MET A 82 11.54 0.30 -8.80
CA MET A 82 11.36 -1.13 -9.09
C MET A 82 12.08 -1.92 -8.01
N GLN A 83 11.40 -2.91 -7.45
CA GLN A 83 11.97 -3.82 -6.46
C GLN A 83 11.84 -5.26 -6.96
N ALA A 84 12.91 -6.02 -6.87
CA ALA A 84 12.92 -7.47 -7.06
C ALA A 84 13.16 -8.15 -5.72
N LYS A 85 12.44 -9.24 -5.46
CA LYS A 85 12.53 -10.04 -4.23
C LYS A 85 12.73 -11.51 -4.57
N LEU A 86 13.58 -12.18 -3.81
CA LEU A 86 13.69 -13.62 -3.76
C LEU A 86 13.40 -14.09 -2.34
N GLY A 87 12.69 -15.17 -2.18
CA GLY A 87 12.30 -15.70 -0.88
C GLY A 87 12.35 -17.21 -0.82
N TYR A 88 12.45 -17.70 0.39
CA TYR A 88 12.38 -19.13 0.71
C TYR A 88 11.57 -19.32 1.98
N LEU A 89 10.70 -20.32 2.02
CA LEU A 89 9.92 -20.70 3.21
C LEU A 89 10.63 -21.86 3.93
N PRO A 90 11.43 -21.60 4.96
CA PRO A 90 12.08 -22.66 5.74
C PRO A 90 11.09 -23.47 6.59
N VAL A 91 9.99 -22.85 6.98
CA VAL A 91 8.88 -23.46 7.72
C VAL A 91 7.56 -22.88 7.21
N ASP A 92 6.46 -23.54 7.50
CA ASP A 92 5.13 -23.10 7.09
C ASP A 92 4.85 -21.68 7.58
N ASN A 93 4.28 -20.86 6.70
CA ASN A 93 3.90 -19.47 6.96
C ASN A 93 5.05 -18.50 7.25
N ALA A 94 6.31 -18.90 7.28
CA ALA A 94 7.44 -18.01 7.49
C ALA A 94 8.39 -18.03 6.30
N MET A 95 8.63 -16.85 5.72
CA MET A 95 9.48 -16.65 4.56
C MET A 95 10.68 -15.78 4.92
N LEU A 96 11.86 -16.20 4.51
CA LEU A 96 13.06 -15.38 4.46
C LEU A 96 13.14 -14.69 3.09
N LEU A 97 13.52 -13.43 3.06
CA LEU A 97 13.53 -12.60 1.86
C LEU A 97 14.88 -11.90 1.68
N VAL A 98 15.29 -11.79 0.43
CA VAL A 98 16.33 -10.87 -0.01
C VAL A 98 15.73 -9.98 -1.09
N ASP A 99 16.01 -8.69 -1.05
CA ASP A 99 15.48 -7.72 -2.00
C ASP A 99 16.54 -6.76 -2.54
N VAL A 100 16.33 -6.38 -3.78
CA VAL A 100 17.09 -5.34 -4.47
C VAL A 100 16.09 -4.32 -4.99
N ASP A 101 16.34 -3.05 -4.71
CA ASP A 101 15.44 -1.95 -5.07
C ASP A 101 16.24 -0.86 -5.80
N VAL A 102 15.68 -0.37 -6.89
CA VAL A 102 16.23 0.72 -7.68
C VAL A 102 15.19 1.80 -7.81
N GLN A 103 15.48 2.98 -7.33
CA GLN A 103 14.61 4.15 -7.44
C GLN A 103 15.23 5.19 -8.36
N ALA A 104 14.48 5.56 -9.40
CA ALA A 104 14.80 6.67 -10.28
C ALA A 104 13.86 7.84 -9.97
N SER A 105 14.42 9.03 -9.77
CA SER A 105 13.64 10.26 -9.59
C SER A 105 13.54 11.03 -10.90
N ALA A 106 12.34 11.53 -11.21
CA ALA A 106 12.14 12.44 -12.33
C ALA A 106 12.76 13.82 -12.07
N SER A 107 13.04 14.15 -10.82
CA SER A 107 13.68 15.41 -10.42
C SER A 107 15.21 15.31 -10.48
N LYS A 108 15.87 16.26 -11.13
CA LYS A 108 17.33 16.36 -11.16
C LYS A 108 17.95 16.65 -9.79
N LEU A 109 17.14 17.04 -8.82
CA LEU A 109 17.57 17.36 -7.45
C LEU A 109 17.60 16.12 -6.54
N VAL A 110 16.90 15.05 -6.89
CA VAL A 110 16.85 13.82 -6.11
C VAL A 110 17.70 12.77 -6.82
N PRO A 111 18.81 12.31 -6.22
CA PRO A 111 19.68 11.33 -6.84
C PRO A 111 19.00 9.93 -6.88
N ASN A 112 19.34 9.16 -7.91
CA ASN A 112 18.92 7.76 -7.97
C ASN A 112 19.43 7.01 -6.75
N ARG A 113 18.60 6.10 -6.23
CA ARG A 113 18.92 5.27 -5.06
C ARG A 113 19.02 3.81 -5.47
N PHE A 114 20.02 3.16 -4.94
CA PHE A 114 20.17 1.71 -5.00
C PHE A 114 20.07 1.18 -3.57
N MET A 115 19.24 0.15 -3.37
CA MET A 115 19.06 -0.46 -2.07
C MET A 115 19.16 -1.98 -2.20
N ILE A 116 19.80 -2.58 -1.23
CA ILE A 116 19.84 -4.03 -1.05
C ILE A 116 19.35 -4.33 0.36
N GLY A 117 18.49 -5.31 0.50
CA GLY A 117 17.89 -5.62 1.79
C GLY A 117 17.69 -7.10 2.00
N GLY A 118 17.33 -7.40 3.22
CA GLY A 118 16.90 -8.73 3.61
C GLY A 118 15.90 -8.62 4.76
N GLY A 119 15.09 -9.65 4.91
CA GLY A 119 14.05 -9.66 5.92
C GLY A 119 13.31 -10.96 6.02
N GLY A 120 12.17 -10.90 6.67
CA GLY A 120 11.26 -12.02 6.81
C GLY A 120 9.82 -11.56 6.66
N ARG A 121 8.97 -12.50 6.31
CA ARG A 121 7.54 -12.32 6.17
C ARG A 121 6.83 -13.48 6.87
N TYR A 122 5.81 -13.17 7.64
CA TYR A 122 4.99 -14.15 8.32
C TYR A 122 3.54 -14.04 7.87
N TYR A 123 2.98 -15.13 7.36
CA TYR A 123 1.59 -15.23 6.93
C TYR A 123 0.73 -15.60 8.14
N ILE A 124 -0.12 -14.66 8.58
CA ILE A 124 -0.89 -14.76 9.83
C ILE A 124 -1.95 -15.86 9.74
N ILE A 125 -2.56 -15.96 8.57
CA ILE A 125 -3.54 -16.98 8.24
C ILE A 125 -3.21 -17.44 6.82
N GLN A 126 -3.37 -18.71 6.51
CA GLN A 126 -3.11 -19.22 5.15
C GLN A 126 -4.00 -18.59 4.05
N ASN A 127 -4.69 -17.50 4.36
CA ASN A 127 -5.49 -16.71 3.43
C ASN A 127 -4.71 -15.62 2.68
N GLY A 128 -3.41 -15.48 2.94
CA GLY A 128 -2.55 -14.50 2.26
C GLY A 128 -2.22 -13.24 3.03
N LEU A 129 -2.84 -12.96 4.19
CA LEU A 129 -2.47 -11.81 5.03
C LEU A 129 -1.10 -12.02 5.66
N TYR A 130 -0.19 -11.07 5.49
CA TYR A 130 1.16 -11.19 6.03
C TYR A 130 1.66 -9.91 6.72
N LEU A 131 2.54 -10.12 7.68
CA LEU A 131 3.41 -9.10 8.27
C LEU A 131 4.84 -9.38 7.83
N GLY A 132 5.55 -8.34 7.41
CA GLY A 132 6.95 -8.39 7.06
C GLY A 132 7.78 -7.44 7.90
N ALA A 133 9.02 -7.83 8.15
CA ALA A 133 10.07 -6.97 8.69
C ALA A 133 11.31 -7.11 7.81
N ASN A 134 11.95 -6.00 7.52
CA ASN A 134 13.13 -5.97 6.66
C ASN A 134 14.15 -4.94 7.16
N ALA A 135 15.35 -5.05 6.65
CA ALA A 135 16.40 -4.07 6.83
C ALA A 135 17.09 -3.84 5.50
N LYS A 136 17.18 -2.59 5.07
CA LYS A 136 17.74 -2.19 3.78
C LYS A 136 18.97 -1.35 4.00
N PHE A 137 19.99 -1.61 3.20
CA PHE A 137 21.13 -0.73 3.04
C PHE A 137 20.90 0.14 1.81
N VAL A 138 20.88 1.44 2.01
CA VAL A 138 20.63 2.45 0.98
C VAL A 138 21.95 3.09 0.57
N HIS A 139 22.27 3.05 -0.72
CA HIS A 139 23.42 3.71 -1.29
C HIS A 139 22.98 4.77 -2.30
N THR A 140 23.48 5.98 -2.10
CA THR A 140 23.29 7.12 -2.99
C THR A 140 24.63 7.83 -3.17
N LYS A 141 24.79 8.65 -4.21
CA LYS A 141 26.05 9.27 -4.63
C LYS A 141 26.91 9.88 -3.50
N ASN A 142 26.29 10.37 -2.41
CA ASN A 142 27.00 10.94 -1.26
C ASN A 142 26.38 10.56 0.10
N TYR A 143 25.56 9.51 0.14
CA TYR A 143 24.82 9.18 1.34
C TYR A 143 24.59 7.67 1.44
N ASN A 144 24.96 7.11 2.58
CA ASN A 144 24.67 5.73 2.93
C ASN A 144 23.82 5.70 4.18
N ASP A 145 22.77 4.90 4.19
CA ASP A 145 21.89 4.74 5.34
C ASP A 145 21.50 3.28 5.52
N PHE A 146 21.12 2.95 6.75
CA PHE A 146 20.51 1.68 7.09
C PHE A 146 19.08 1.93 7.50
N MET A 147 18.15 1.27 6.81
CA MET A 147 16.71 1.51 6.96
C MET A 147 16.00 0.22 7.36
N PRO A 148 15.75 0.00 8.66
CA PRO A 148 14.80 -1.01 9.09
C PRO A 148 13.39 -0.63 8.65
N GLY A 149 12.58 -1.63 8.30
CA GLY A 149 11.22 -1.42 7.82
C GLY A 149 10.27 -2.52 8.23
N VAL A 150 9.00 -2.20 8.15
CA VAL A 150 7.89 -3.14 8.37
C VAL A 150 6.91 -3.03 7.21
N GLU A 151 6.24 -4.14 6.89
CA GLU A 151 5.20 -4.16 5.87
C GLU A 151 3.99 -4.99 6.35
N LEU A 152 2.81 -4.54 5.96
CA LEU A 152 1.55 -5.26 6.10
C LEU A 152 0.95 -5.40 4.72
N GLY A 153 0.74 -6.62 4.26
CA GLY A 153 0.24 -6.87 2.92
C GLY A 153 -0.65 -8.09 2.83
N TYR A 154 -1.15 -8.30 1.64
CA TYR A 154 -2.00 -9.43 1.33
C TYR A 154 -1.59 -10.04 -0.01
N ALA A 155 -1.34 -11.36 -0.03
CA ALA A 155 -1.02 -12.12 -1.23
C ALA A 155 -2.32 -12.69 -1.83
N PHE A 156 -2.85 -12.03 -2.86
CA PHE A 156 -4.01 -12.50 -3.63
C PHE A 156 -3.54 -13.48 -4.70
N PHE A 157 -3.85 -14.75 -4.57
CA PHE A 157 -3.58 -15.73 -5.60
C PHE A 157 -4.51 -15.54 -6.79
N ILE A 158 -3.94 -15.27 -7.96
CA ILE A 158 -4.64 -15.19 -9.24
C ILE A 158 -4.50 -16.49 -10.03
N SER A 159 -3.59 -17.36 -9.62
CA SER A 159 -3.42 -18.75 -10.05
C SER A 159 -2.84 -19.55 -8.89
N GLU A 160 -2.58 -20.85 -9.08
CA GLU A 160 -1.99 -21.72 -8.05
C GLU A 160 -0.64 -21.23 -7.55
N THR A 161 0.11 -20.50 -8.37
CA THR A 161 1.49 -20.07 -8.07
C THR A 161 1.67 -18.57 -8.13
N VAL A 162 0.78 -17.81 -8.77
CA VAL A 162 0.97 -16.37 -9.02
C VAL A 162 0.07 -15.54 -8.13
N THR A 163 0.66 -14.52 -7.51
CA THR A 163 -0.03 -13.57 -6.62
C THR A 163 0.06 -12.14 -7.10
N ILE A 164 -0.94 -11.33 -6.73
CA ILE A 164 -0.87 -9.88 -6.68
C ILE A 164 -0.84 -9.48 -5.21
N GLU A 165 0.15 -8.68 -4.81
CA GLU A 165 0.45 -8.39 -3.40
C GLU A 165 0.44 -6.88 -3.12
N PRO A 166 -0.73 -6.28 -2.87
CA PRO A 166 -0.78 -4.94 -2.29
C PRO A 166 -0.22 -4.95 -0.87
N ALA A 167 0.59 -3.96 -0.53
CA ALA A 167 1.16 -3.81 0.80
C ALA A 167 1.33 -2.34 1.19
N LEU A 168 1.08 -2.07 2.46
CA LEU A 168 1.48 -0.85 3.14
C LEU A 168 2.84 -1.11 3.79
N TYR A 169 3.79 -0.18 3.64
CA TYR A 169 5.11 -0.31 4.24
C TYR A 169 5.53 0.97 4.93
N TYR A 170 6.41 0.81 5.91
CA TYR A 170 7.13 1.89 6.58
C TYR A 170 8.60 1.54 6.66
N ASP A 171 9.45 2.41 6.11
CA ASP A 171 10.90 2.31 6.19
C ASP A 171 11.43 3.48 7.02
N GLN A 172 12.19 3.17 8.08
CA GLN A 172 12.76 4.12 9.03
C GLN A 172 14.19 4.43 8.66
N SER A 173 14.51 5.69 8.35
CA SER A 173 15.90 6.14 8.24
C SER A 173 16.53 6.27 9.62
N LEU A 174 17.71 5.70 9.82
CA LEU A 174 18.45 5.84 11.07
C LEU A 174 19.33 7.09 11.12
N LYS A 175 19.73 7.62 9.96
CA LYS A 175 20.56 8.82 9.90
C LYS A 175 19.77 10.12 9.90
N ASN A 176 18.67 10.17 9.18
CA ASN A 176 17.83 11.37 9.09
C ASN A 176 16.36 10.99 9.01
N HIS A 177 15.77 10.83 10.18
CA HIS A 177 14.39 10.37 10.34
C HIS A 177 13.37 11.26 9.63
N SER A 178 13.51 12.58 9.73
CA SER A 178 12.51 13.53 9.23
C SER A 178 12.42 13.57 7.71
N ASP A 179 13.55 13.38 7.00
CA ASP A 179 13.62 13.62 5.57
C ASP A 179 13.56 12.32 4.75
N TYR A 180 13.98 11.18 5.33
CA TYR A 180 14.16 9.94 4.58
C TYR A 180 13.29 8.78 5.04
N SER A 181 12.63 8.87 6.21
CA SER A 181 11.65 7.85 6.59
C SER A 181 10.44 7.90 5.65
N THR A 182 9.97 6.77 5.22
CA THR A 182 8.96 6.67 4.16
C THR A 182 7.81 5.76 4.58
N VAL A 183 6.59 6.26 4.46
CA VAL A 183 5.36 5.45 4.47
C VAL A 183 4.84 5.37 3.05
N GLY A 184 4.49 4.19 2.56
CA GLY A 184 4.01 4.06 1.20
C GLY A 184 3.15 2.83 0.96
N LEU A 185 2.50 2.84 -0.19
CA LEU A 185 1.80 1.69 -0.75
C LEU A 185 2.62 1.11 -1.89
N LYS A 186 2.68 -0.20 -1.98
CA LYS A 186 3.28 -0.91 -3.11
C LYS A 186 2.36 -2.02 -3.60
N VAL A 187 2.50 -2.39 -4.85
CA VAL A 187 1.86 -3.57 -5.43
C VAL A 187 2.94 -4.41 -6.06
N ALA A 188 3.01 -5.66 -5.66
CA ALA A 188 3.93 -6.64 -6.22
C ALA A 188 3.19 -7.72 -7.00
N ILE A 189 3.89 -8.36 -7.91
CA ILE A 189 3.53 -9.66 -8.49
C ILE A 189 4.51 -10.67 -7.93
N GLY A 190 4.01 -11.75 -7.34
CA GLY A 190 4.78 -12.83 -6.78
C GLY A 190 4.52 -14.16 -7.47
N VAL A 191 5.52 -15.02 -7.47
CA VAL A 191 5.42 -16.40 -7.96
C VAL A 191 5.95 -17.32 -6.86
N TYR A 192 5.16 -18.29 -6.44
CA TYR A 192 5.49 -19.33 -5.47
C TYR A 192 5.71 -20.65 -6.22
N LEU A 193 6.90 -21.24 -6.08
CA LEU A 193 7.37 -22.44 -6.77
C LEU A 193 7.64 -23.55 -5.76
#